data_a5d92460e1b32dfb0a15ffac2e189f0e
#
_entry.id   a5d92460e1b32dfb0a15ffac2e189f0e
#
_cell.length_a   1.000
_cell.length_b   1.000
_cell.length_c   1.000
_cell.angle_alpha   90.00
_cell.angle_beta   90.00
_cell.angle_gamma   90.00
#
_symmetry.space_group_name_H-M   'P 1'
#
loop_
_entity.id
_entity.type
_entity.pdbx_description
1 polymer ?
#
loop_
_entity_poly.entity_id
_entity_poly.type
_entity_poly.pdbx_seq_one_letter_code
_entity_poly.pdbx_strand_id
1 'polypeptide(L)'
;ASASAITQAWQATDDIREHMLYFLENHDEQRIASDFFCGDAAKALPGLVVAACIGNNPLMIYAGQELGERGMDAEGFSGKDGRTTIFDYWSPETLRKLATLPESLEEVKQSQLLNAEEQRLYEDYHTILRLRETSPALREGAFFDVMYVNYQSISGFDPNRHYAFLRKSTDEAILAVANFSDQDISVGVKLPAHAFDYLHLA
;
A
#
# COMPACT_ATOMS: atom_id res chain seq x y z
N ALA A 1 12.92 -7.54 -5.40
CA ALA A 1 13.25 -7.66 -3.96
C ALA A 1 12.33 -8.68 -3.31
N SER A 2 12.75 -9.26 -2.17
CA SER A 2 11.94 -10.17 -1.37
C SER A 2 10.99 -9.38 -0.47
N ALA A 3 9.80 -9.90 -0.18
CA ALA A 3 8.88 -9.29 0.79
C ALA A 3 9.50 -9.21 2.20
N SER A 4 10.38 -10.15 2.55
CA SER A 4 11.14 -10.11 3.82
C SER A 4 12.08 -8.91 3.95
N ALA A 5 12.42 -8.22 2.84
CA ALA A 5 13.19 -6.99 2.89
C ALA A 5 12.44 -5.84 3.61
N ILE A 6 11.11 -5.93 3.71
CA ILE A 6 10.30 -4.97 4.47
C ILE A 6 10.69 -4.98 5.95
N THR A 7 10.86 -6.17 6.56
CA THR A 7 11.36 -6.30 7.94
C THR A 7 12.72 -5.62 8.10
N GLN A 8 13.64 -5.84 7.16
CA GLN A 8 14.98 -5.26 7.21
C GLN A 8 14.94 -3.73 7.11
N ALA A 9 14.13 -3.19 6.18
CA ALA A 9 13.94 -1.75 6.04
C ALA A 9 13.31 -1.14 7.30
N TRP A 10 12.30 -1.81 7.88
CA TRP A 10 11.66 -1.39 9.12
C TRP A 10 12.63 -1.36 10.29
N GLN A 11 13.51 -2.36 10.42
CA GLN A 11 14.55 -2.40 11.45
C GLN A 11 15.64 -1.35 11.24
N ALA A 12 16.04 -1.13 9.97
CA ALA A 12 17.09 -0.16 9.64
C ALA A 12 16.69 1.30 9.89
N THR A 13 15.40 1.59 10.07
CA THR A 13 14.88 2.94 10.36
C THR A 13 14.45 3.11 11.83
N ASP A 14 14.87 2.23 12.72
CA ASP A 14 14.37 2.18 14.11
C ASP A 14 14.51 3.51 14.87
N ASP A 15 15.64 4.18 14.72
CA ASP A 15 15.98 5.45 15.38
C ASP A 15 15.26 6.67 14.77
N ILE A 16 14.79 6.59 13.53
CA ILE A 16 14.14 7.70 12.83
C ILE A 16 12.69 7.38 12.41
N ARG A 17 12.24 6.17 12.67
CA ARG A 17 10.95 5.64 12.18
C ARG A 17 9.77 6.56 12.49
N GLU A 18 9.69 7.10 13.67
CA GLU A 18 8.59 7.99 14.08
C GLU A 18 8.52 9.30 13.28
N HIS A 19 9.59 9.65 12.58
CA HIS A 19 9.71 10.85 11.77
C HIS A 19 9.61 10.57 10.26
N MET A 20 9.37 9.32 9.86
CA MET A 20 9.29 8.93 8.45
C MET A 20 7.94 9.29 7.84
N LEU A 21 7.95 9.71 6.57
CA LEU A 21 6.79 9.75 5.69
C LEU A 21 6.77 8.46 4.86
N TYR A 22 5.66 7.74 4.88
CA TYR A 22 5.47 6.57 4.05
C TYR A 22 4.81 6.93 2.72
N PHE A 23 5.27 6.33 1.65
CA PHE A 23 4.70 6.49 0.31
C PHE A 23 5.16 5.34 -0.61
N LEU A 24 4.48 5.15 -1.71
CA LEU A 24 4.86 4.18 -2.75
C LEU A 24 5.42 4.85 -3.99
N GLU A 25 4.94 6.05 -4.32
CA GLU A 25 5.29 6.81 -5.50
C GLU A 25 5.62 8.26 -5.13
N ASN A 26 6.50 8.87 -5.90
CA ASN A 26 6.82 10.29 -5.86
C ASN A 26 7.21 10.79 -7.27
N HIS A 27 7.66 12.03 -7.38
CA HIS A 27 8.02 12.65 -8.66
C HIS A 27 9.39 12.21 -9.20
N ASP A 28 10.24 11.62 -8.36
CA ASP A 28 11.59 11.18 -8.76
C ASP A 28 11.60 9.75 -9.28
N GLU A 29 10.64 8.93 -8.85
CA GLU A 29 10.57 7.51 -9.18
C GLU A 29 9.53 7.24 -10.27
N GLN A 30 9.69 6.10 -10.95
CA GLN A 30 8.73 5.65 -11.92
C GLN A 30 7.42 5.26 -11.24
N ARG A 31 6.29 5.57 -11.88
CA ARG A 31 4.98 5.10 -11.46
C ARG A 31 4.92 3.58 -11.44
N ILE A 32 4.24 3.00 -10.46
CA ILE A 32 4.08 1.53 -10.37
C ILE A 32 3.38 0.99 -11.62
N ALA A 33 2.39 1.71 -12.12
CA ALA A 33 1.65 1.32 -13.33
C ALA A 33 2.42 1.55 -14.64
N SER A 34 3.62 2.16 -14.61
CA SER A 34 4.39 2.44 -15.82
C SER A 34 4.89 1.16 -16.49
N ASP A 35 5.11 1.23 -17.80
CA ASP A 35 5.71 0.15 -18.58
C ASP A 35 7.16 -0.17 -18.16
N PHE A 36 7.81 0.77 -17.47
CA PHE A 36 9.19 0.64 -17.00
C PHE A 36 9.29 0.04 -15.59
N PHE A 37 8.16 -0.20 -14.91
CA PHE A 37 8.16 -0.80 -13.57
C PHE A 37 7.26 -2.04 -13.51
N CYS A 38 6.01 -1.95 -13.05
CA CYS A 38 5.13 -3.12 -12.91
C CYS A 38 4.11 -3.27 -14.04
N GLY A 39 3.82 -2.20 -14.79
CA GLY A 39 2.85 -2.19 -15.88
C GLY A 39 1.40 -2.39 -15.46
N ASP A 40 1.13 -2.47 -14.16
CA ASP A 40 -0.18 -2.76 -13.58
C ASP A 40 -0.31 -2.05 -12.24
N ALA A 41 -1.29 -1.15 -12.13
CA ALA A 41 -1.53 -0.34 -10.94
C ALA A 41 -1.99 -1.18 -9.73
N ALA A 42 -2.71 -2.27 -9.95
CA ALA A 42 -3.19 -3.14 -8.87
C ALA A 42 -2.04 -3.82 -8.10
N LYS A 43 -0.87 -3.95 -8.71
CA LYS A 43 0.35 -4.44 -8.03
C LYS A 43 0.86 -3.51 -6.93
N ALA A 44 0.35 -2.27 -6.85
CA ALA A 44 0.60 -1.36 -5.73
C ALA A 44 -0.12 -1.79 -4.45
N LEU A 45 -1.26 -2.49 -4.53
CA LEU A 45 -2.15 -2.73 -3.39
C LEU A 45 -1.49 -3.44 -2.21
N PRO A 46 -0.71 -4.53 -2.36
CA PRO A 46 -0.03 -5.12 -1.21
C PRO A 46 0.99 -4.17 -0.58
N GLY A 47 1.67 -3.35 -1.37
CA GLY A 47 2.55 -2.29 -0.88
C GLY A 47 1.78 -1.21 -0.13
N LEU A 48 0.61 -0.81 -0.64
CA LEU A 48 -0.27 0.16 0.01
C LEU A 48 -0.75 -0.35 1.38
N VAL A 49 -1.17 -1.63 1.47
CA VAL A 49 -1.56 -2.25 2.75
C VAL A 49 -0.41 -2.17 3.75
N VAL A 50 0.82 -2.50 3.32
CA VAL A 50 1.99 -2.40 4.20
C VAL A 50 2.23 -0.94 4.61
N ALA A 51 2.35 -0.02 3.67
CA ALA A 51 2.64 1.40 3.97
C ALA A 51 1.55 2.05 4.83
N ALA A 52 0.28 1.70 4.59
CA ALA A 52 -0.85 2.23 5.35
C ALA A 52 -0.99 1.65 6.76
N CYS A 53 -0.57 0.39 6.97
CA CYS A 53 -0.93 -0.37 8.16
C CYS A 53 0.26 -0.73 9.07
N ILE A 54 1.51 -0.64 8.60
CA ILE A 54 2.68 -1.06 9.37
C ILE A 54 2.99 -0.14 10.57
N GLY A 55 2.64 1.13 10.47
CA GLY A 55 2.93 2.14 11.47
C GLY A 55 1.88 3.23 11.55
N ASN A 56 2.14 4.20 12.44
CA ASN A 56 1.26 5.36 12.67
C ASN A 56 1.70 6.60 11.86
N ASN A 57 2.73 6.44 11.05
CA ASN A 57 3.37 7.50 10.28
C ASN A 57 2.43 8.14 9.25
N PRO A 58 2.65 9.40 8.88
CA PRO A 58 1.96 9.97 7.73
C PRO A 58 2.15 9.12 6.48
N LEU A 59 1.10 9.00 5.68
CA LEU A 59 1.12 8.32 4.40
C LEU A 59 0.80 9.32 3.29
N MET A 60 1.66 9.41 2.29
CA MET A 60 1.42 10.21 1.10
C MET A 60 0.91 9.29 -0.03
N ILE A 61 -0.20 9.68 -0.63
CA ILE A 61 -0.65 9.14 -1.93
C ILE A 61 -0.24 10.17 -2.98
N TYR A 62 0.63 9.77 -3.89
CA TYR A 62 1.06 10.66 -4.96
C TYR A 62 -0.07 10.78 -5.99
N ALA A 63 -0.45 12.02 -6.32
CA ALA A 63 -1.65 12.31 -7.12
C ALA A 63 -1.73 11.46 -8.40
N GLY A 64 -2.88 10.81 -8.62
CA GLY A 64 -3.13 9.89 -9.71
C GLY A 64 -2.75 8.43 -9.43
N GLN A 65 -2.05 8.14 -8.34
CA GLN A 65 -1.69 6.78 -7.94
C GLN A 65 -2.95 5.92 -7.74
N GLU A 66 -4.00 6.49 -7.15
CA GLU A 66 -5.30 5.89 -6.90
C GLU A 66 -6.13 5.64 -8.17
N LEU A 67 -5.72 6.19 -9.30
CA LEU A 67 -6.31 5.96 -10.62
C LEU A 67 -5.37 5.19 -11.56
N GLY A 68 -4.19 4.80 -11.07
CA GLY A 68 -3.22 4.05 -11.85
C GLY A 68 -2.47 4.89 -12.87
N GLU A 69 -2.11 6.16 -12.53
CA GLU A 69 -1.26 6.99 -13.38
C GLU A 69 0.01 6.26 -13.79
N ARG A 70 0.29 6.25 -15.10
CA ARG A 70 1.40 5.48 -15.67
C ARG A 70 2.65 6.29 -15.93
N GLY A 71 2.54 7.62 -15.97
CA GLY A 71 3.66 8.48 -16.37
C GLY A 71 4.13 8.21 -17.81
N MET A 72 3.22 7.82 -18.69
CA MET A 72 3.49 7.46 -20.08
C MET A 72 3.03 8.51 -21.09
N ASP A 73 2.49 9.61 -20.60
CA ASP A 73 2.14 10.77 -21.42
C ASP A 73 3.37 11.66 -21.67
N ALA A 74 3.36 12.35 -22.79
CA ALA A 74 4.39 13.35 -23.08
C ALA A 74 4.08 14.61 -22.27
N GLU A 75 4.71 14.73 -21.12
CA GLU A 75 4.54 15.87 -20.22
C GLU A 75 5.89 16.50 -19.86
N GLY A 76 5.92 17.84 -19.91
CA GLY A 76 6.98 18.64 -19.35
C GLY A 76 8.40 18.15 -19.62
N PHE A 77 9.14 17.92 -18.56
CA PHE A 77 10.57 17.59 -18.62
C PHE A 77 10.89 16.13 -18.88
N SER A 78 10.01 15.23 -18.43
CA SER A 78 10.34 13.80 -18.35
C SER A 78 10.02 13.05 -19.65
N GLY A 79 9.07 13.51 -20.43
CA GLY A 79 8.61 12.75 -21.60
C GLY A 79 7.91 11.46 -21.16
N LYS A 80 8.08 10.40 -21.95
CA LYS A 80 7.44 9.08 -21.72
C LYS A 80 8.40 8.14 -21.01
N ASP A 81 8.77 8.44 -19.79
CA ASP A 81 9.77 7.68 -19.03
C ASP A 81 9.21 6.98 -17.77
N GLY A 82 7.90 6.99 -17.61
CA GLY A 82 7.22 6.37 -16.46
C GLY A 82 7.15 7.25 -15.21
N ARG A 83 7.51 8.52 -15.32
CA ARG A 83 7.44 9.51 -14.24
C ARG A 83 6.42 10.57 -14.55
N THR A 84 5.90 11.22 -13.51
CA THR A 84 5.08 12.43 -13.63
C THR A 84 5.77 13.58 -12.95
N THR A 85 5.90 14.70 -13.66
CA THR A 85 6.52 15.91 -13.10
C THR A 85 5.59 16.65 -12.14
N ILE A 86 6.16 17.35 -11.17
CA ILE A 86 5.42 18.29 -10.31
C ILE A 86 5.06 19.59 -11.02
N PHE A 87 5.58 19.82 -12.23
CA PHE A 87 5.40 21.07 -12.98
C PHE A 87 4.28 21.01 -14.02
N ASP A 88 3.73 19.84 -14.29
CA ASP A 88 2.63 19.65 -15.23
C ASP A 88 1.56 18.72 -14.62
N TYR A 89 0.60 19.30 -13.94
CA TYR A 89 -0.52 18.59 -13.33
C TYR A 89 -1.80 18.64 -14.17
N TRP A 90 -1.75 19.24 -15.36
CA TRP A 90 -2.92 19.41 -16.25
C TRP A 90 -2.87 18.52 -17.49
N SER A 91 -1.70 18.07 -17.95
CA SER A 91 -1.57 17.22 -19.14
C SER A 91 -1.99 15.77 -18.87
N PRO A 92 -1.64 15.13 -17.72
CA PRO A 92 -2.05 13.76 -17.47
C PRO A 92 -3.58 13.63 -17.37
N GLU A 93 -4.14 12.67 -18.10
CA GLU A 93 -5.59 12.45 -18.11
C GLU A 93 -6.12 12.03 -16.73
N THR A 94 -5.39 11.18 -16.03
CA THR A 94 -5.73 10.73 -14.67
C THR A 94 -5.83 11.87 -13.69
N LEU A 95 -4.94 12.88 -13.76
CA LEU A 95 -4.98 14.05 -12.88
C LEU A 95 -6.18 14.94 -13.20
N ARG A 96 -6.54 15.09 -14.49
CA ARG A 96 -7.76 15.81 -14.86
C ARG A 96 -9.03 15.11 -14.39
N LYS A 97 -9.08 13.77 -14.50
CA LYS A 97 -10.18 12.98 -13.94
C LYS A 97 -10.26 13.15 -12.43
N LEU A 98 -9.14 12.99 -11.73
CA LEU A 98 -9.06 13.13 -10.26
C LEU A 98 -9.60 14.50 -9.80
N ALA A 99 -9.25 15.58 -10.50
CA ALA A 99 -9.71 16.93 -10.19
C ALA A 99 -11.21 17.16 -10.39
N THR A 100 -11.90 16.26 -11.10
CA THR A 100 -13.34 16.34 -11.40
C THR A 100 -14.18 15.29 -10.66
N LEU A 101 -13.53 14.40 -9.90
CA LEU A 101 -14.27 13.39 -9.14
C LEU A 101 -15.13 14.03 -8.04
N PRO A 102 -16.34 13.51 -7.82
CA PRO A 102 -17.15 13.86 -6.66
C PRO A 102 -16.44 13.50 -5.34
N GLU A 103 -16.89 14.13 -4.25
CA GLU A 103 -16.28 13.91 -2.92
C GLU A 103 -16.61 12.52 -2.33
N SER A 104 -17.80 11.98 -2.62
CA SER A 104 -18.20 10.69 -2.07
C SER A 104 -17.94 9.54 -3.03
N LEU A 105 -17.52 8.39 -2.48
CA LEU A 105 -17.31 7.18 -3.26
C LEU A 105 -18.56 6.74 -4.01
N GLU A 106 -19.74 6.92 -3.41
CA GLU A 106 -21.01 6.55 -4.07
C GLU A 106 -21.29 7.40 -5.30
N GLU A 107 -21.04 8.70 -5.23
CA GLU A 107 -21.16 9.60 -6.39
C GLU A 107 -20.10 9.30 -7.46
N VAL A 108 -18.87 8.94 -7.06
CA VAL A 108 -17.84 8.50 -8.00
C VAL A 108 -18.31 7.28 -8.78
N LYS A 109 -18.89 6.28 -8.12
CA LYS A 109 -19.46 5.08 -8.77
C LYS A 109 -20.57 5.39 -9.77
N GLN A 110 -21.36 6.40 -9.47
CA GLN A 110 -22.49 6.80 -10.33
C GLN A 110 -22.06 7.72 -11.48
N SER A 111 -20.92 8.41 -11.35
CA SER A 111 -20.50 9.45 -12.29
C SER A 111 -20.10 8.94 -13.67
N GLN A 112 -19.69 7.67 -13.79
CA GLN A 112 -19.13 7.07 -15.00
C GLN A 112 -17.86 7.81 -15.54
N LEU A 113 -17.20 8.59 -14.70
CA LEU A 113 -15.96 9.30 -15.06
C LEU A 113 -14.75 8.36 -15.14
N LEU A 114 -14.79 7.28 -14.35
CA LEU A 114 -13.74 6.27 -14.29
C LEU A 114 -14.13 5.05 -15.14
N ASN A 115 -13.15 4.45 -15.81
CA ASN A 115 -13.34 3.12 -16.38
C ASN A 115 -13.37 2.05 -15.27
N ALA A 116 -13.66 0.80 -15.61
CA ALA A 116 -13.84 -0.27 -14.62
C ALA A 116 -12.58 -0.57 -13.80
N GLU A 117 -11.39 -0.46 -14.39
CA GLU A 117 -10.10 -0.69 -13.72
C GLU A 117 -9.76 0.46 -12.77
N GLU A 118 -9.89 1.70 -13.24
CA GLU A 118 -9.72 2.92 -12.43
C GLU A 118 -10.68 2.92 -11.24
N GLN A 119 -11.96 2.61 -11.49
CA GLN A 119 -12.98 2.59 -10.44
C GLN A 119 -12.64 1.54 -9.38
N ARG A 120 -12.28 0.31 -9.77
CA ARG A 120 -11.91 -0.75 -8.85
C ARG A 120 -10.70 -0.35 -8.00
N LEU A 121 -9.65 0.17 -8.63
CA LEU A 121 -8.45 0.62 -7.95
C LEU A 121 -8.77 1.73 -6.93
N TYR A 122 -9.56 2.72 -7.34
CA TYR A 122 -10.00 3.82 -6.47
C TYR A 122 -10.78 3.31 -5.26
N GLU A 123 -11.69 2.34 -5.45
CA GLU A 123 -12.43 1.69 -4.38
C GLU A 123 -11.50 0.94 -3.41
N ASP A 124 -10.49 0.23 -3.91
CA ASP A 124 -9.50 -0.47 -3.10
C ASP A 124 -8.68 0.51 -2.25
N TYR A 125 -8.19 1.62 -2.85
CA TYR A 125 -7.52 2.70 -2.13
C TYR A 125 -8.41 3.30 -1.05
N HIS A 126 -9.64 3.65 -1.41
CA HIS A 126 -10.61 4.19 -0.45
C HIS A 126 -10.83 3.23 0.73
N THR A 127 -10.99 1.93 0.44
CA THR A 127 -11.23 0.91 1.47
C THR A 127 -10.05 0.80 2.44
N ILE A 128 -8.81 0.73 1.92
CA ILE A 128 -7.60 0.62 2.74
C ILE A 128 -7.39 1.88 3.59
N LEU A 129 -7.54 3.06 2.99
CA LEU A 129 -7.37 4.33 3.69
C LEU A 129 -8.47 4.54 4.74
N ARG A 130 -9.71 4.17 4.43
CA ARG A 130 -10.82 4.23 5.37
C ARG A 130 -10.63 3.27 6.54
N LEU A 131 -10.18 2.05 6.28
CA LEU A 131 -9.82 1.09 7.33
C LEU A 131 -8.75 1.68 8.25
N ARG A 132 -7.69 2.25 7.67
CA ARG A 132 -6.63 2.91 8.45
C ARG A 132 -7.18 4.05 9.32
N GLU A 133 -8.08 4.87 8.79
CA GLU A 133 -8.68 6.00 9.51
C GLU A 133 -9.55 5.55 10.66
N THR A 134 -10.31 4.47 10.49
CA THR A 134 -11.36 4.06 11.45
C THR A 134 -10.90 3.01 12.45
N SER A 135 -9.85 2.23 12.14
CA SER A 135 -9.34 1.17 13.03
C SER A 135 -8.42 1.72 14.11
N PRO A 136 -8.74 1.57 15.39
CA PRO A 136 -7.84 1.92 16.50
C PRO A 136 -6.51 1.16 16.44
N ALA A 137 -6.53 -0.12 16.05
CA ALA A 137 -5.32 -0.91 15.95
C ALA A 137 -4.35 -0.36 14.89
N LEU A 138 -4.86 0.19 13.78
CA LEU A 138 -4.04 0.77 12.71
C LEU A 138 -3.60 2.20 13.02
N ARG A 139 -4.42 2.98 13.72
CA ARG A 139 -4.13 4.37 14.05
C ARG A 139 -3.08 4.53 15.15
N GLU A 140 -3.16 3.72 16.20
CA GLU A 140 -2.38 3.91 17.42
C GLU A 140 -1.90 2.60 18.06
N GLY A 141 -2.28 1.46 17.47
CA GLY A 141 -1.94 0.15 18.02
C GLY A 141 -0.45 -0.18 17.94
N ALA A 142 -0.03 -1.10 18.81
CA ALA A 142 1.30 -1.69 18.77
C ALA A 142 1.47 -2.55 17.51
N PHE A 143 2.69 -2.57 16.99
CA PHE A 143 3.09 -3.38 15.84
C PHE A 143 3.90 -4.60 16.29
N PHE A 144 3.68 -5.73 15.62
CA PHE A 144 4.47 -6.92 15.82
C PHE A 144 4.71 -7.64 14.48
N ASP A 145 5.98 -7.75 14.08
CA ASP A 145 6.39 -8.47 12.88
C ASP A 145 6.38 -9.98 13.16
N VAL A 146 5.65 -10.74 12.34
CA VAL A 146 5.61 -12.20 12.47
C VAL A 146 6.46 -12.92 11.42
N MET A 147 7.24 -12.20 10.61
CA MET A 147 8.05 -12.78 9.54
C MET A 147 9.12 -13.73 10.07
N TYR A 148 9.68 -13.48 11.25
CA TYR A 148 10.77 -14.29 11.81
C TYR A 148 10.37 -15.75 12.13
N VAL A 149 9.08 -16.03 12.30
CA VAL A 149 8.55 -17.41 12.47
C VAL A 149 7.96 -17.97 11.19
N ASN A 150 7.83 -17.14 10.13
CA ASN A 150 7.26 -17.48 8.83
C ASN A 150 8.30 -17.47 7.69
N TYR A 151 9.59 -17.43 8.01
CA TYR A 151 10.68 -17.39 7.04
C TYR A 151 10.93 -18.72 6.33
N GLN A 152 10.43 -19.81 6.87
CA GLN A 152 10.42 -21.12 6.21
C GLN A 152 9.02 -21.36 5.65
N SER A 153 8.92 -21.77 4.40
CA SER A 153 7.66 -22.03 3.72
C SER A 153 6.80 -23.02 4.51
N ILE A 154 5.95 -22.49 5.38
CA ILE A 154 5.01 -23.26 6.19
C ILE A 154 3.62 -23.01 5.63
N SER A 155 2.88 -24.10 5.30
CA SER A 155 1.50 -23.99 4.83
C SER A 155 1.33 -22.98 3.67
N GLY A 156 2.22 -23.02 2.67
CA GLY A 156 2.15 -22.16 1.50
C GLY A 156 2.67 -20.74 1.67
N PHE A 157 3.10 -20.33 2.87
CA PHE A 157 3.68 -19.01 3.09
C PHE A 157 5.10 -18.95 2.50
N ASP A 158 5.31 -18.04 1.54
CA ASP A 158 6.60 -17.77 0.93
C ASP A 158 7.09 -16.37 1.38
N PRO A 159 8.14 -16.25 2.21
CA PRO A 159 8.63 -14.98 2.72
C PRO A 159 9.24 -14.08 1.65
N ASN A 160 9.45 -14.58 0.43
CA ASN A 160 9.85 -13.76 -0.71
C ASN A 160 8.68 -13.01 -1.35
N ARG A 161 7.46 -13.51 -1.16
CA ARG A 161 6.24 -13.02 -1.82
C ARG A 161 5.16 -12.57 -0.84
N HIS A 162 5.22 -13.01 0.42
CA HIS A 162 4.23 -12.70 1.43
C HIS A 162 4.86 -11.94 2.59
N TYR A 163 4.15 -10.95 3.08
CA TYR A 163 4.51 -10.22 4.28
C TYR A 163 3.35 -10.23 5.27
N ALA A 164 3.64 -10.53 6.53
CA ALA A 164 2.59 -10.60 7.56
C ALA A 164 3.04 -9.91 8.85
N PHE A 165 2.11 -9.22 9.49
CA PHE A 165 2.32 -8.55 10.76
C PHE A 165 1.02 -8.41 11.55
N LEU A 166 1.15 -8.13 12.84
CA LEU A 166 0.03 -7.84 13.73
C LEU A 166 0.01 -6.36 14.10
N ARG A 167 -1.20 -5.85 14.27
CA ARG A 167 -1.49 -4.57 14.90
C ARG A 167 -2.47 -4.80 16.05
N LYS A 168 -2.25 -4.15 17.20
CA LYS A 168 -3.10 -4.34 18.38
C LYS A 168 -3.30 -3.04 19.13
N SER A 169 -4.54 -2.65 19.32
CA SER A 169 -4.97 -1.66 20.30
C SER A 169 -5.64 -2.35 21.49
N THR A 170 -6.23 -1.59 22.40
CA THR A 170 -6.91 -2.16 23.58
C THR A 170 -7.97 -3.19 23.18
N ASP A 171 -8.83 -2.85 22.22
CA ASP A 171 -10.05 -3.60 21.91
C ASP A 171 -10.03 -4.29 20.53
N GLU A 172 -8.99 -4.05 19.74
CA GLU A 172 -8.93 -4.55 18.37
C GLU A 172 -7.55 -5.17 18.07
N ALA A 173 -7.56 -6.30 17.41
CA ALA A 173 -6.35 -6.92 16.85
C ALA A 173 -6.56 -7.21 15.36
N ILE A 174 -5.57 -6.87 14.55
CA ILE A 174 -5.55 -7.09 13.10
C ILE A 174 -4.33 -7.91 12.73
N LEU A 175 -4.54 -9.00 12.00
CA LEU A 175 -3.50 -9.68 11.25
C LEU A 175 -3.55 -9.18 9.81
N ALA A 176 -2.51 -8.46 9.39
CA ALA A 176 -2.33 -8.05 8.00
C ALA A 176 -1.47 -9.06 7.25
N VAL A 177 -1.92 -9.49 6.07
CA VAL A 177 -1.16 -10.36 5.18
C VAL A 177 -1.16 -9.74 3.79
N ALA A 178 0.02 -9.38 3.29
CA ALA A 178 0.20 -8.82 1.96
C ALA A 178 0.79 -9.87 1.02
N ASN A 179 0.13 -10.09 -0.12
CA ASN A 179 0.56 -11.02 -1.16
C ASN A 179 1.12 -10.23 -2.35
N PHE A 180 2.43 -10.32 -2.56
CA PHE A 180 3.14 -9.69 -3.69
C PHE A 180 3.29 -10.64 -4.89
N SER A 181 2.61 -11.79 -4.90
CA SER A 181 2.60 -12.69 -6.06
C SER A 181 1.42 -12.39 -6.97
N ASP A 182 1.52 -12.89 -8.23
CA ASP A 182 0.42 -12.82 -9.20
C ASP A 182 -0.56 -14.02 -9.08
N GLN A 183 -0.55 -14.72 -7.95
CA GLN A 183 -1.35 -15.93 -7.75
C GLN A 183 -2.30 -15.75 -6.57
N ASP A 184 -3.52 -16.25 -6.74
CA ASP A 184 -4.41 -16.48 -5.61
C ASP A 184 -3.86 -17.61 -4.74
N ILE A 185 -3.74 -17.35 -3.45
CA ILE A 185 -3.09 -18.28 -2.52
C ILE A 185 -3.93 -18.53 -1.28
N SER A 186 -3.75 -19.73 -0.72
CA SER A 186 -4.17 -20.04 0.64
C SER A 186 -2.93 -20.29 1.48
N VAL A 187 -2.74 -19.50 2.52
CA VAL A 187 -1.54 -19.57 3.38
C VAL A 187 -1.91 -19.74 4.84
N GLY A 188 -1.09 -20.51 5.56
CA GLY A 188 -1.09 -20.50 7.01
C GLY A 188 -0.06 -19.49 7.53
N VAL A 189 -0.48 -18.62 8.43
CA VAL A 189 0.41 -17.69 9.13
C VAL A 189 0.62 -18.19 10.55
N LYS A 190 1.87 -18.43 10.91
CA LYS A 190 2.24 -18.83 12.27
C LYS A 190 2.30 -17.57 13.15
N LEU A 191 1.57 -17.64 14.26
CA LEU A 191 1.61 -16.61 15.31
C LEU A 191 2.38 -17.19 16.51
N PRO A 192 3.50 -16.58 16.92
CA PRO A 192 4.29 -17.09 18.04
C PRO A 192 3.67 -16.71 19.39
N ALA A 193 3.84 -17.57 20.39
CA ALA A 193 3.37 -17.28 21.78
C ALA A 193 3.85 -15.92 22.28
N HIS A 194 5.09 -15.54 21.95
CA HIS A 194 5.65 -14.24 22.29
C HIS A 194 4.84 -13.04 21.75
N ALA A 195 4.16 -13.18 20.59
CA ALA A 195 3.27 -12.13 20.08
C ALA A 195 2.05 -11.95 20.97
N PHE A 196 1.52 -13.05 21.52
CA PHE A 196 0.36 -13.00 22.43
C PHE A 196 0.75 -12.31 23.75
N ASP A 197 1.92 -12.64 24.31
CA ASP A 197 2.43 -12.00 25.53
C ASP A 197 2.69 -10.50 25.31
N TYR A 198 3.40 -10.15 24.23
CA TYR A 198 3.78 -8.76 23.93
C TYR A 198 2.58 -7.86 23.61
N LEU A 199 1.62 -8.38 22.84
CA LEU A 199 0.43 -7.62 22.42
C LEU A 199 -0.75 -7.78 23.38
N HIS A 200 -0.61 -8.55 24.47
CA HIS A 200 -1.70 -8.87 25.39
C HIS A 200 -2.94 -9.42 24.65
N LEU A 201 -2.71 -10.37 23.73
CA LEU A 201 -3.78 -11.09 23.07
C LEU A 201 -4.31 -12.19 23.98
N ALA A 202 -5.64 -12.28 24.12
CA ALA A 202 -6.30 -13.27 24.96
C ALA A 202 -6.41 -14.62 24.24
#